data_ab05d0cc3dfa60bf29dc0edf77d47547
#
_entry.id   ab05d0cc3dfa60bf29dc0edf77d47547
#
_cell.length_a   1.000
_cell.length_b   1.000
_cell.length_c   1.000
_cell.angle_alpha   90.00
_cell.angle_beta   90.00
_cell.angle_gamma   90.00
#
_symmetry.space_group_name_H-M   'P 1'
#
loop_
_entity.id
_entity.type
_entity.pdbx_description
1 polymer ?
#
loop_
_entity_poly.entity_id
_entity_poly.type
_entity_poly.pdbx_seq_one_letter_code
_entity_poly.pdbx_strand_id
1 'polypeptide(L)'
;GAEVWLVTAAPQDMAKLIADRLGFTGALGTKAIIEDGIFTGKLDGKILHGSEKARAVRELAAERGFSLNNCHAYSDSASDLPLLQSVGIPHAINPDARLRIKALAEGWQMHDFRKFRKLNRWLGPAVSRIVALGAWIAPRSKGDRKGD
;
A
#
# COMPACT_ATOMS: atom_id res chain seq x y z
N GLY A 1 -9.50 -15.04 -4.94
CA GLY A 1 -8.39 -14.18 -5.32
C GLY A 1 -7.88 -13.39 -4.12
N ALA A 2 -6.68 -12.82 -4.21
CA ALA A 2 -6.14 -11.96 -3.16
C ALA A 2 -6.85 -10.59 -3.17
N GLU A 3 -7.03 -9.98 -2.01
CA GLU A 3 -7.46 -8.59 -1.92
C GLU A 3 -6.26 -7.66 -2.07
N VAL A 4 -6.44 -6.57 -2.83
CA VAL A 4 -5.43 -5.56 -3.08
C VAL A 4 -5.92 -4.21 -2.56
N TRP A 5 -5.13 -3.56 -1.73
CA TRP A 5 -5.47 -2.31 -1.08
C TRP A 5 -4.43 -1.23 -1.37
N LEU A 6 -4.89 -0.04 -1.74
CA LEU A 6 -4.06 1.15 -1.86
C LEU A 6 -3.94 1.83 -0.50
N VAL A 7 -2.71 2.06 -0.01
CA VAL A 7 -2.45 2.76 1.26
C VAL A 7 -1.61 4.00 0.98
N THR A 8 -2.19 5.19 1.14
CA THR A 8 -1.56 6.44 0.70
C THR A 8 -1.85 7.60 1.66
N ALA A 9 -0.95 8.59 1.71
CA ALA A 9 -1.17 9.85 2.43
C ALA A 9 -2.15 10.80 1.70
N ALA A 10 -2.53 10.50 0.45
CA ALA A 10 -3.51 11.27 -0.29
C ALA A 10 -4.88 11.28 0.40
N PRO A 11 -5.76 12.27 0.10
CA PRO A 11 -7.14 12.27 0.60
C PRO A 11 -7.88 10.96 0.28
N GLN A 12 -8.73 10.51 1.21
CA GLN A 12 -9.45 9.22 1.10
C GLN A 12 -10.24 9.09 -0.19
N ASP A 13 -10.94 10.15 -0.61
CA ASP A 13 -11.77 10.11 -1.83
C ASP A 13 -10.92 9.93 -3.09
N MET A 14 -9.76 10.60 -3.13
CA MET A 14 -8.80 10.45 -4.22
C MET A 14 -8.18 9.05 -4.23
N ALA A 15 -7.81 8.54 -3.06
CA ALA A 15 -7.28 7.19 -2.92
C ALA A 15 -8.30 6.15 -3.41
N LYS A 16 -9.58 6.31 -3.03
CA LYS A 16 -10.67 5.44 -3.46
C LYS A 16 -10.86 5.48 -4.98
N LEU A 17 -10.90 6.67 -5.58
CA LEU A 17 -11.04 6.81 -7.03
C LEU A 17 -9.90 6.10 -7.80
N ILE A 18 -8.67 6.19 -7.29
CA ILE A 18 -7.51 5.52 -7.89
C ILE A 18 -7.65 4.00 -7.75
N ALA A 19 -8.01 3.51 -6.57
CA ALA A 19 -8.19 2.08 -6.31
C ALA A 19 -9.28 1.48 -7.21
N ASP A 20 -10.43 2.16 -7.33
CA ASP A 20 -11.53 1.74 -8.19
C ASP A 20 -11.09 1.64 -9.67
N ARG A 21 -10.33 2.63 -10.16
CA ARG A 21 -9.81 2.63 -11.54
C ARG A 21 -8.78 1.54 -11.82
N LEU A 22 -8.05 1.12 -10.79
CA LEU A 22 -7.06 0.05 -10.89
C LEU A 22 -7.65 -1.34 -10.62
N GLY A 23 -8.94 -1.42 -10.27
CA GLY A 23 -9.60 -2.68 -9.92
C GLY A 23 -9.12 -3.24 -8.59
N PHE A 24 -8.65 -2.39 -7.66
CA PHE A 24 -8.27 -2.80 -6.32
C PHE A 24 -9.51 -3.01 -5.44
N THR A 25 -9.35 -3.77 -4.37
CA THR A 25 -10.44 -4.06 -3.42
C THR A 25 -10.88 -2.81 -2.65
N GLY A 26 -9.94 -1.91 -2.36
CA GLY A 26 -10.22 -0.66 -1.68
C GLY A 26 -8.99 0.21 -1.46
N ALA A 27 -9.18 1.28 -0.69
CA ALA A 27 -8.12 2.22 -0.36
C ALA A 27 -8.20 2.70 1.08
N LEU A 28 -7.03 2.96 1.66
CA LEU A 28 -6.82 3.69 2.90
C LEU A 28 -6.10 4.99 2.56
N GLY A 29 -6.73 6.11 2.82
CA GLY A 29 -6.21 7.45 2.60
C GLY A 29 -6.38 8.33 3.84
N THR A 30 -5.87 9.56 3.78
CA THR A 30 -6.06 10.57 4.83
C THR A 30 -7.50 11.06 4.81
N LYS A 31 -8.20 10.98 5.94
CA LYS A 31 -9.58 11.46 6.06
C LYS A 31 -9.58 12.97 6.28
N ALA A 32 -10.28 13.70 5.43
CA ALA A 32 -10.52 15.13 5.57
C ALA A 32 -11.93 15.38 6.11
N ILE A 33 -12.11 16.47 6.85
CA ILE A 33 -13.44 16.90 7.30
C ILE A 33 -14.07 17.70 6.16
N ILE A 34 -15.26 17.25 5.73
CA ILE A 34 -16.09 17.90 4.72
C ILE A 34 -17.36 18.39 5.40
N GLU A 35 -17.68 19.68 5.27
CA GLU A 35 -18.91 20.32 5.73
C GLU A 35 -19.62 20.93 4.53
N ASP A 36 -20.89 20.61 4.35
CA ASP A 36 -21.72 21.07 3.21
C ASP A 36 -21.09 20.83 1.83
N GLY A 37 -20.35 19.72 1.67
CA GLY A 37 -19.67 19.36 0.43
C GLY A 37 -18.34 20.11 0.19
N ILE A 38 -17.87 20.89 1.16
CA ILE A 38 -16.64 21.70 1.06
C ILE A 38 -15.60 21.15 2.03
N PHE A 39 -14.35 21.02 1.55
CA PHE A 39 -13.23 20.68 2.42
C PHE A 39 -12.95 21.82 3.40
N THR A 40 -12.99 21.54 4.71
CA THR A 40 -12.74 22.52 5.76
C THR A 40 -11.26 22.84 5.96
N GLY A 41 -10.36 22.11 5.31
CA GLY A 41 -8.93 22.18 5.55
C GLY A 41 -8.48 21.45 6.84
N LYS A 42 -9.41 20.87 7.58
CA LYS A 42 -9.13 20.06 8.77
C LYS A 42 -9.14 18.56 8.43
N LEU A 43 -8.44 17.79 9.25
CA LEU A 43 -8.38 16.32 9.11
C LEU A 43 -9.25 15.66 10.19
N ASP A 44 -9.91 14.56 9.80
CA ASP A 44 -10.50 13.61 10.73
C ASP A 44 -9.41 12.61 11.15
N GLY A 45 -8.65 12.97 12.19
CA GLY A 45 -7.51 12.20 12.66
C GLY A 45 -6.17 12.70 12.13
N LYS A 46 -5.24 11.77 11.89
CA LYS A 46 -3.86 12.05 11.44
C LYS A 46 -3.68 11.79 9.94
N ILE A 47 -2.68 12.45 9.37
CA ILE A 47 -2.22 12.12 8.02
C ILE A 47 -1.76 10.66 7.99
N LEU A 48 -2.21 9.92 6.97
CA LEU A 48 -1.86 8.51 6.79
C LEU A 48 -0.43 8.38 6.24
N HIS A 49 0.55 8.59 7.12
CA HIS A 49 1.97 8.57 6.80
C HIS A 49 2.76 7.77 7.84
N GLY A 50 3.84 7.12 7.45
CA GLY A 50 4.73 6.39 8.36
C GLY A 50 3.99 5.36 9.22
N SER A 51 4.06 5.50 10.54
CA SER A 51 3.43 4.60 11.50
C SER A 51 1.91 4.56 11.42
N GLU A 52 1.26 5.65 10.97
CA GLU A 52 -0.19 5.69 10.81
C GLU A 52 -0.66 4.76 9.69
N LYS A 53 0.13 4.58 8.60
CA LYS A 53 -0.15 3.55 7.59
C LYS A 53 -0.13 2.15 8.19
N ALA A 54 0.89 1.84 8.99
CA ALA A 54 1.01 0.55 9.65
C ALA A 54 -0.15 0.30 10.63
N ARG A 55 -0.61 1.33 11.36
CA ARG A 55 -1.77 1.24 12.25
C ARG A 55 -3.04 0.93 11.46
N ALA A 56 -3.30 1.71 10.42
CA ALA A 56 -4.50 1.53 9.59
C ALA A 56 -4.55 0.15 8.91
N VAL A 57 -3.40 -0.37 8.46
CA VAL A 57 -3.32 -1.71 7.87
C VAL A 57 -3.56 -2.81 8.92
N ARG A 58 -3.06 -2.65 10.15
CA ARG A 58 -3.37 -3.60 11.24
C ARG A 58 -4.86 -3.62 11.58
N GLU A 59 -5.49 -2.44 11.64
CA GLU A 59 -6.93 -2.31 11.87
C GLU A 59 -7.73 -3.00 10.77
N LEU A 60 -7.41 -2.71 9.50
CA LEU A 60 -8.03 -3.35 8.34
C LEU A 60 -7.85 -4.88 8.36
N ALA A 61 -6.65 -5.36 8.68
CA ALA A 61 -6.38 -6.78 8.77
C ALA A 61 -7.23 -7.46 9.85
N ALA A 62 -7.38 -6.82 11.01
CA ALA A 62 -8.23 -7.31 12.09
C ALA A 62 -9.71 -7.34 11.68
N GLU A 63 -10.22 -6.27 11.07
CA GLU A 63 -11.60 -6.18 10.58
C GLU A 63 -11.94 -7.24 9.54
N ARG A 64 -10.97 -7.56 8.66
CA ARG A 64 -11.13 -8.52 7.57
C ARG A 64 -10.74 -9.95 7.94
N GLY A 65 -10.20 -10.18 9.13
CA GLY A 65 -9.73 -11.49 9.57
C GLY A 65 -8.47 -11.95 8.83
N PHE A 66 -7.61 -11.03 8.36
CA PHE A 66 -6.37 -11.37 7.69
C PHE A 66 -5.24 -11.58 8.69
N SER A 67 -4.44 -12.62 8.47
CA SER A 67 -3.16 -12.76 9.15
C SER A 67 -2.11 -11.90 8.47
N LEU A 68 -1.57 -10.92 9.17
CA LEU A 68 -0.50 -10.05 8.66
C LEU A 68 0.75 -10.84 8.24
N ASN A 69 1.02 -11.99 8.86
CA ASN A 69 2.13 -12.86 8.47
C ASN A 69 2.00 -13.41 7.05
N ASN A 70 0.78 -13.48 6.51
CA ASN A 70 0.51 -13.93 5.15
C ASN A 70 0.26 -12.77 4.17
N CYS A 71 0.43 -11.52 4.63
CA CYS A 71 0.20 -10.33 3.82
C CYS A 71 1.50 -9.85 3.18
N HIS A 72 1.36 -9.33 1.97
CA HIS A 72 2.41 -8.64 1.23
C HIS A 72 2.23 -7.13 1.36
N ALA A 73 3.32 -6.39 1.53
CA ALA A 73 3.33 -4.94 1.42
C ALA A 73 4.43 -4.49 0.47
N TYR A 74 4.14 -3.47 -0.32
CA TYR A 74 5.02 -2.93 -1.35
C TYR A 74 5.25 -1.44 -1.12
N SER A 75 6.50 -0.99 -1.08
CA SER A 75 6.83 0.44 -1.00
C SER A 75 8.21 0.73 -1.59
N ASP A 76 8.42 2.00 -1.97
CA ASP A 76 9.68 2.54 -2.47
C ASP A 76 10.40 3.45 -1.45
N SER A 77 9.74 3.77 -0.34
CA SER A 77 10.21 4.77 0.63
C SER A 77 10.48 4.20 2.02
N ALA A 78 11.56 4.66 2.64
CA ALA A 78 11.87 4.37 4.04
C ALA A 78 10.84 4.93 5.03
N SER A 79 10.00 5.89 4.63
CA SER A 79 8.89 6.37 5.47
C SER A 79 7.87 5.27 5.77
N ASP A 80 7.78 4.26 4.91
CA ASP A 80 6.87 3.12 5.04
C ASP A 80 7.50 1.90 5.75
N LEU A 81 8.69 2.06 6.35
CA LEU A 81 9.31 1.01 7.15
C LEU A 81 8.37 0.41 8.22
N PRO A 82 7.59 1.22 8.98
CA PRO A 82 6.66 0.65 9.95
C PRO A 82 5.59 -0.26 9.31
N LEU A 83 5.12 0.09 8.10
CA LEU A 83 4.19 -0.73 7.34
C LEU A 83 4.84 -2.02 6.86
N LEU A 84 6.01 -1.93 6.21
CA LEU A 84 6.74 -3.09 5.70
C LEU A 84 7.12 -4.07 6.81
N GLN A 85 7.47 -3.58 8.00
CA GLN A 85 7.78 -4.39 9.17
C GLN A 85 6.56 -5.02 9.84
N SER A 86 5.34 -4.54 9.53
CA SER A 86 4.11 -5.07 10.11
C SER A 86 3.54 -6.28 9.39
N VAL A 87 4.08 -6.64 8.22
CA VAL A 87 3.63 -7.76 7.40
C VAL A 87 4.69 -8.86 7.32
N GLY A 88 4.25 -10.07 6.99
CA GLY A 88 5.17 -11.20 6.86
C GLY A 88 5.98 -11.20 5.57
N ILE A 89 5.51 -10.52 4.50
CA ILE A 89 6.15 -10.55 3.18
C ILE A 89 6.32 -9.13 2.65
N PRO A 90 7.34 -8.39 3.13
CA PRO A 90 7.65 -7.04 2.65
C PRO A 90 8.41 -7.06 1.32
N HIS A 91 8.06 -6.12 0.44
CA HIS A 91 8.72 -5.92 -0.85
C HIS A 91 9.17 -4.46 -1.01
N ALA A 92 10.45 -4.27 -1.30
CA ALA A 92 11.01 -2.96 -1.61
C ALA A 92 11.07 -2.77 -3.14
N ILE A 93 10.28 -1.83 -3.66
CA ILE A 93 10.15 -1.56 -5.09
C ILE A 93 10.90 -0.27 -5.42
N ASN A 94 11.95 -0.33 -6.25
CA ASN A 94 12.78 0.83 -6.57
C ASN A 94 13.19 1.64 -5.32
N PRO A 95 13.65 1.00 -4.23
CA PRO A 95 13.77 1.61 -2.92
C PRO A 95 14.68 2.83 -2.92
N ASP A 96 14.36 3.80 -2.07
CA ASP A 96 15.29 4.86 -1.68
C ASP A 96 16.52 4.26 -0.94
N ALA A 97 17.56 5.08 -0.72
CA ALA A 97 18.82 4.58 -0.16
C ALA A 97 18.65 3.95 1.23
N ARG A 98 17.80 4.56 2.08
CA ARG A 98 17.56 4.07 3.46
C ARG A 98 16.76 2.77 3.46
N LEU A 99 15.71 2.69 2.65
CA LEU A 99 14.91 1.48 2.50
C LEU A 99 15.75 0.34 1.91
N ARG A 100 16.64 0.65 0.94
CA ARG A 100 17.54 -0.34 0.33
C ARG A 100 18.46 -0.96 1.37
N ILE A 101 19.09 -0.14 2.21
CA ILE A 101 19.98 -0.63 3.29
C ILE A 101 19.20 -1.55 4.24
N LYS A 102 18.00 -1.13 4.65
CA LYS A 102 17.17 -1.91 5.57
C LYS A 102 16.70 -3.22 4.93
N ALA A 103 16.23 -3.18 3.67
CA ALA A 103 15.80 -4.36 2.95
C ALA A 103 16.93 -5.39 2.76
N LEU A 104 18.17 -4.93 2.49
CA LEU A 104 19.34 -5.80 2.43
C LEU A 104 19.64 -6.44 3.78
N ALA A 105 19.63 -5.66 4.87
CA ALA A 105 19.91 -6.13 6.21
C ALA A 105 18.89 -7.18 6.71
N GLU A 106 17.62 -7.03 6.33
CA GLU A 106 16.51 -7.89 6.73
C GLU A 106 16.24 -9.04 5.73
N GLY A 107 16.95 -9.09 4.60
CA GLY A 107 16.73 -10.10 3.57
C GLY A 107 15.39 -9.95 2.81
N TRP A 108 14.83 -8.73 2.74
CA TRP A 108 13.55 -8.48 2.07
C TRP A 108 13.69 -8.60 0.55
N GLN A 109 12.58 -8.95 -0.10
CA GLN A 109 12.54 -8.99 -1.55
C GLN A 109 12.66 -7.58 -2.13
N MET A 110 13.61 -7.40 -3.06
CA MET A 110 13.82 -6.12 -3.75
C MET A 110 13.57 -6.28 -5.25
N HIS A 111 12.81 -5.32 -5.81
CA HIS A 111 12.50 -5.26 -7.23
C HIS A 111 12.97 -3.91 -7.78
N ASP A 112 13.98 -3.91 -8.65
CA ASP A 112 14.54 -2.69 -9.25
C ASP A 112 14.16 -2.61 -10.74
N PHE A 113 13.14 -1.82 -11.04
CA PHE A 113 12.65 -1.56 -12.39
C PHE A 113 13.32 -0.35 -13.07
N ARG A 114 14.26 0.34 -12.40
CA ARG A 114 14.93 1.54 -12.94
C ARG A 114 15.72 1.23 -14.21
N LYS A 115 16.26 0.02 -14.33
CA LYS A 115 17.00 -0.43 -15.53
C LYS A 115 16.06 -0.60 -16.73
N PHE A 116 14.82 -1.01 -16.51
CA PHE A 116 13.80 -1.13 -17.57
C PHE A 116 13.31 0.24 -18.07
N ARG A 117 13.43 1.32 -17.28
CA ARG A 117 13.03 2.67 -17.67
C ARG A 117 13.90 3.25 -18.80
N LYS A 118 15.15 2.82 -18.94
CA LYS A 118 15.99 3.18 -20.10
C LYS A 118 15.51 2.50 -21.38
N LEU A 119 14.98 1.29 -21.29
CA LEU A 119 14.45 0.54 -22.44
C LEU A 119 13.03 1.00 -22.82
N ASN A 120 12.19 1.36 -21.83
CA ASN A 120 10.79 1.81 -22.04
C ASN A 120 10.65 3.28 -22.48
N ARG A 121 11.73 4.03 -22.62
CA ARG A 121 11.69 5.37 -23.25
C ARG A 121 11.21 5.32 -24.70
N TRP A 122 11.18 4.11 -25.28
CA TRP A 122 10.64 3.80 -26.61
C TRP A 122 9.20 3.28 -26.62
N LEU A 123 8.61 2.90 -25.48
CA LEU A 123 7.32 2.21 -25.39
C LEU A 123 6.22 2.97 -24.59
N GLY A 124 6.31 4.29 -24.50
CA GLY A 124 5.18 5.15 -24.10
C GLY A 124 4.96 5.33 -22.59
N PRO A 125 4.31 6.44 -22.18
CA PRO A 125 4.31 6.99 -20.82
C PRO A 125 3.29 6.37 -19.84
N ALA A 126 2.57 5.32 -20.19
CA ALA A 126 1.40 4.85 -19.42
C ALA A 126 1.72 3.99 -18.19
N VAL A 127 2.86 3.31 -18.15
CA VAL A 127 3.17 2.32 -17.11
C VAL A 127 3.94 2.90 -15.91
N SER A 128 4.56 4.06 -16.06
CA SER A 128 5.51 4.61 -15.09
C SER A 128 4.88 5.27 -13.85
N ARG A 129 3.54 5.44 -13.80
CA ARG A 129 2.86 6.15 -12.70
C ARG A 129 2.28 5.25 -11.60
N ILE A 130 2.27 3.95 -11.79
CA ILE A 130 1.58 3.02 -10.89
C ILE A 130 2.43 2.65 -9.66
N VAL A 131 3.75 2.75 -9.75
CA VAL A 131 4.68 2.25 -8.70
C VAL A 131 4.89 3.24 -7.55
N ALA A 132 4.44 4.51 -7.67
CA ALA A 132 4.60 5.52 -6.61
C ALA A 132 3.55 5.40 -5.48
N LEU A 133 2.61 4.47 -5.61
CA LEU A 133 1.53 4.25 -4.64
C LEU A 133 1.78 2.91 -3.94
N GLY A 134 2.02 2.96 -2.63
CA GLY A 134 2.16 1.74 -1.83
C GLY A 134 0.94 0.84 -1.99
N ALA A 135 1.14 -0.39 -2.42
CA ALA A 135 0.07 -1.37 -2.56
C ALA A 135 0.24 -2.50 -1.52
N TRP A 136 -0.86 -2.97 -0.99
CA TRP A 136 -0.91 -4.08 -0.06
C TRP A 136 -1.84 -5.19 -0.60
N ILE A 137 -1.39 -6.44 -0.51
CA ILE A 137 -2.11 -7.61 -1.01
C ILE A 137 -2.29 -8.62 0.13
N ALA A 138 -3.53 -9.01 0.41
CA ALA A 138 -3.86 -10.07 1.37
C ALA A 138 -4.46 -11.29 0.67
N PRO A 139 -4.02 -12.51 1.01
CA PRO A 139 -4.69 -13.71 0.56
C PRO A 139 -6.06 -13.84 1.25
N ARG A 140 -7.09 -14.23 0.49
CA ARG A 140 -8.40 -14.54 1.04
C ARG A 140 -8.28 -15.74 1.99
N SER A 141 -8.78 -15.61 3.20
CA SER A 141 -9.02 -16.73 4.10
C SER A 141 -9.93 -17.74 3.39
N LYS A 142 -9.45 -18.97 3.15
CA LYS A 142 -10.32 -20.09 2.80
C LYS A 142 -11.20 -20.37 4.03
N GLY A 143 -12.45 -19.95 3.98
CA GLY A 143 -13.46 -20.44 4.90
C GLY A 143 -13.52 -21.94 4.79
N ASP A 144 -13.22 -22.58 5.90
CA ASP A 144 -13.35 -24.03 6.09
C ASP A 144 -14.84 -24.38 5.94
N ARG A 145 -15.24 -24.86 4.74
CA ARG A 145 -16.49 -25.59 4.63
C ARG A 145 -16.22 -27.01 5.10
N LYS A 146 -16.39 -27.25 6.39
CA LYS A 146 -16.80 -28.57 6.84
C LYS A 146 -18.26 -28.75 6.43
N GLY A 147 -18.46 -29.55 5.43
CA GLY A 147 -19.75 -30.13 5.13
C GLY A 147 -19.89 -31.44 5.87
N ASP A 148 -21.04 -31.60 6.44
CA ASP A 148 -21.66 -32.91 6.61
C ASP A 148 -22.28 -33.35 5.28
#